data_93b8d193b9370eca3b0af9846fd23163
#
_entry.id   93b8d193b9370eca3b0af9846fd23163
#
_cell.length_a   1.000
_cell.length_b   1.000
_cell.length_c   1.000
_cell.angle_alpha   90.00
_cell.angle_beta   90.00
_cell.angle_gamma   90.00
#
_symmetry.space_group_name_H-M   'P 1'
#
loop_
_entity.id
_entity.type
_entity.pdbx_description
1 polymer ?
#
loop_
_entity_poly.entity_id
_entity_poly.type
_entity_poly.pdbx_seq_one_letter_code
_entity_poly.pdbx_strand_id
1 'polypeptide(L)'
;MTNPSQEQPLSFELALKVADAAIFAKTSRHLKNIEIAVLRGAWLGQKYDEIATTSGYAPEYIKHDVGPKLWQTLSLSLGEKVSKSNLMAILAQQNRQEKNEEKQNNVTTKISSDLEPPVGLIPLDSAFYIERPPIESRCYEEITRLGALIRIKAPSQMGKTSLMVRMLAHTKQHHPYSGDIPRTYTVALNLQQADRAVFNDLDKFLRWFCASITRKLHLPHQVEDYWSETFGSKSNCTAYFEDCLLPDVNGVLVLALDQVDEVFLHPEIADDFFTLLRSWYEEAAYGDSGNCLWQNLRLIIVHSTEVYIPLDINKSPFNVGLAIELQTFTQEQVIDLAQRYGLNLLESELSALMELVSGHPYLVQQALYHLAQRDISLNQLVQTAPTDAGIYSNHLHRHLRILQEHPQLAMTYDQVLKSSIPIEIEQLLAFKLHSMGLVTLQGNQVIPSCGLYCRYFSNRI
;
A
#
# COMPACT_ATOMS: atom_id res chain seq x y z
N MET A 1 -6.94 -40.70 -6.22
CA MET A 1 -7.46 -40.34 -7.56
C MET A 1 -8.01 -38.93 -7.46
N THR A 2 -7.16 -37.96 -7.65
CA THR A 2 -7.49 -36.51 -7.63
C THR A 2 -7.72 -36.07 -9.06
N ASN A 3 -8.89 -35.49 -9.31
CA ASN A 3 -9.31 -34.97 -10.61
C ASN A 3 -8.30 -33.91 -11.15
N PRO A 4 -8.02 -33.93 -12.48
CA PRO A 4 -7.22 -32.86 -13.08
C PRO A 4 -8.04 -31.58 -13.11
N SER A 5 -7.39 -30.50 -12.68
CA SER A 5 -7.84 -29.12 -12.66
C SER A 5 -8.54 -28.73 -13.98
N GLN A 6 -9.80 -28.32 -13.92
CA GLN A 6 -10.53 -27.68 -15.01
C GLN A 6 -9.86 -26.33 -15.31
N GLU A 7 -9.08 -26.28 -16.39
CA GLU A 7 -8.56 -25.02 -16.93
C GLU A 7 -9.73 -24.16 -17.42
N GLN A 8 -9.85 -22.94 -16.91
CA GLN A 8 -10.81 -21.96 -17.42
C GLN A 8 -10.52 -21.65 -18.89
N PRO A 9 -11.53 -21.61 -19.77
CA PRO A 9 -11.34 -21.28 -21.18
C PRO A 9 -10.79 -19.85 -21.32
N LEU A 10 -9.87 -19.66 -22.29
CA LEU A 10 -9.27 -18.35 -22.61
C LEU A 10 -10.40 -17.35 -22.94
N SER A 11 -10.41 -16.18 -22.27
CA SER A 11 -11.36 -15.11 -22.59
C SER A 11 -10.94 -14.38 -23.88
N PHE A 12 -11.92 -13.80 -24.60
CA PHE A 12 -11.62 -13.02 -25.82
C PHE A 12 -10.69 -11.85 -25.53
N GLU A 13 -10.84 -11.17 -24.40
CA GLU A 13 -10.01 -10.01 -24.01
C GLU A 13 -8.56 -10.40 -23.81
N LEU A 14 -8.30 -11.56 -23.23
CA LEU A 14 -6.95 -12.07 -23.09
C LEU A 14 -6.37 -12.52 -24.44
N ALA A 15 -7.17 -13.18 -25.27
CA ALA A 15 -6.78 -13.56 -26.64
C ALA A 15 -6.46 -12.34 -27.51
N LEU A 16 -7.21 -11.25 -27.37
CA LEU A 16 -6.97 -9.99 -28.06
C LEU A 16 -5.64 -9.36 -27.65
N LYS A 17 -5.33 -9.37 -26.35
CA LYS A 17 -4.04 -8.88 -25.83
C LYS A 17 -2.87 -9.67 -26.41
N VAL A 18 -2.94 -10.99 -26.45
CA VAL A 18 -1.89 -11.84 -27.03
C VAL A 18 -1.72 -11.54 -28.52
N ALA A 19 -2.81 -11.43 -29.29
CA ALA A 19 -2.76 -11.12 -30.71
C ALA A 19 -2.18 -9.73 -31.00
N ASP A 20 -2.56 -8.72 -30.22
CA ASP A 20 -2.07 -7.34 -30.38
C ASP A 20 -0.58 -7.24 -30.01
N ALA A 21 -0.16 -7.86 -28.92
CA ALA A 21 1.24 -7.92 -28.50
C ALA A 21 2.13 -8.60 -29.56
N ALA A 22 1.67 -9.73 -30.12
CA ALA A 22 2.41 -10.41 -31.17
C ALA A 22 2.56 -9.56 -32.44
N ILE A 23 1.51 -8.88 -32.88
CA ILE A 23 1.55 -7.97 -34.04
C ILE A 23 2.46 -6.77 -33.74
N PHE A 24 2.35 -6.17 -32.55
CA PHE A 24 3.17 -5.03 -32.17
C PHE A 24 4.66 -5.36 -32.15
N ALA A 25 5.02 -6.50 -31.57
CA ALA A 25 6.41 -6.97 -31.52
C ALA A 25 7.06 -7.12 -32.92
N LYS A 26 6.27 -7.51 -33.94
CA LYS A 26 6.78 -7.74 -35.30
C LYS A 26 6.65 -6.55 -36.23
N THR A 27 5.63 -5.70 -36.03
CA THR A 27 5.27 -4.64 -37.00
C THR A 27 5.32 -3.24 -36.37
N SER A 28 5.60 -3.10 -35.10
CA SER A 28 5.57 -1.84 -34.33
C SER A 28 4.25 -1.06 -34.44
N ARG A 29 3.14 -1.75 -34.72
CA ARG A 29 1.80 -1.18 -34.76
C ARG A 29 0.79 -2.03 -34.01
N HIS A 30 -0.22 -1.40 -33.46
CA HIS A 30 -1.37 -2.06 -32.84
C HIS A 30 -2.43 -2.47 -33.86
N LEU A 31 -3.32 -3.40 -33.43
CA LEU A 31 -4.49 -3.79 -34.21
C LEU A 31 -5.42 -2.61 -34.44
N LYS A 32 -5.93 -2.50 -35.68
CA LYS A 32 -6.94 -1.50 -36.04
C LYS A 32 -8.33 -1.97 -35.60
N ASN A 33 -9.26 -1.02 -35.41
CA ASN A 33 -10.64 -1.32 -34.99
C ASN A 33 -11.33 -2.36 -35.88
N ILE A 34 -11.11 -2.30 -37.20
CA ILE A 34 -11.66 -3.28 -38.14
C ILE A 34 -11.02 -4.67 -37.98
N GLU A 35 -9.72 -4.74 -37.70
CA GLU A 35 -9.00 -5.99 -37.43
C GLU A 35 -9.48 -6.63 -36.14
N ILE A 36 -9.74 -5.81 -35.10
CA ILE A 36 -10.35 -6.26 -33.81
C ILE A 36 -11.77 -6.80 -34.05
N ALA A 37 -12.56 -6.14 -34.90
CA ALA A 37 -13.91 -6.61 -35.24
C ALA A 37 -13.86 -7.98 -35.94
N VAL A 38 -12.92 -8.17 -36.89
CA VAL A 38 -12.71 -9.46 -37.57
C VAL A 38 -12.26 -10.56 -36.61
N LEU A 39 -11.34 -10.24 -35.67
CA LEU A 39 -10.91 -11.18 -34.63
C LEU A 39 -12.06 -11.57 -33.70
N ARG A 40 -12.88 -10.59 -33.27
CA ARG A 40 -14.06 -10.87 -32.41
C ARG A 40 -15.09 -11.73 -33.11
N GLY A 41 -15.39 -11.43 -34.36
CA GLY A 41 -16.30 -12.23 -35.15
C GLY A 41 -15.78 -13.66 -35.42
N ALA A 42 -14.49 -13.81 -35.70
CA ALA A 42 -13.84 -15.10 -35.83
C ALA A 42 -13.91 -15.91 -34.51
N TRP A 43 -13.67 -15.24 -33.38
CA TRP A 43 -13.81 -15.84 -32.02
C TRP A 43 -15.20 -16.34 -31.74
N LEU A 44 -16.23 -15.62 -32.18
CA LEU A 44 -17.64 -15.99 -32.02
C LEU A 44 -18.15 -16.97 -33.12
N GLY A 45 -17.28 -17.39 -34.03
CA GLY A 45 -17.64 -18.28 -35.13
C GLY A 45 -18.49 -17.66 -36.26
N GLN A 46 -18.64 -16.33 -36.26
CA GLN A 46 -19.48 -15.58 -37.22
C GLN A 46 -18.92 -15.65 -38.62
N LYS A 47 -19.79 -15.63 -39.66
CA LYS A 47 -19.38 -15.49 -41.06
C LYS A 47 -18.94 -14.04 -41.37
N TYR A 48 -18.18 -13.83 -42.45
CA TYR A 48 -17.73 -12.50 -42.82
C TYR A 48 -18.87 -11.52 -43.09
N ASP A 49 -19.99 -12.00 -43.66
CA ASP A 49 -21.19 -11.18 -43.88
C ASP A 49 -21.82 -10.69 -42.58
N GLU A 50 -21.84 -11.55 -41.54
CA GLU A 50 -22.34 -11.21 -40.22
C GLU A 50 -21.40 -10.22 -39.51
N ILE A 51 -20.10 -10.42 -39.66
CA ILE A 51 -19.09 -9.48 -39.11
C ILE A 51 -19.23 -8.10 -39.78
N ALA A 52 -19.45 -8.10 -41.09
CA ALA A 52 -19.62 -6.86 -41.87
C ALA A 52 -20.87 -6.08 -41.39
N THR A 53 -21.99 -6.79 -41.24
CA THR A 53 -23.24 -6.20 -40.75
C THR A 53 -23.11 -5.60 -39.38
N THR A 54 -22.43 -6.29 -38.45
CA THR A 54 -22.26 -5.86 -37.06
C THR A 54 -21.25 -4.72 -36.92
N SER A 55 -20.25 -4.67 -37.79
CA SER A 55 -19.16 -3.70 -37.72
C SER A 55 -19.32 -2.49 -38.63
N GLY A 56 -20.34 -2.47 -39.49
CA GLY A 56 -20.63 -1.36 -40.42
C GLY A 56 -19.71 -1.26 -41.64
N TYR A 57 -18.99 -2.33 -41.97
CA TYR A 57 -18.09 -2.38 -43.13
C TYR A 57 -18.69 -3.22 -44.30
N ALA A 58 -18.21 -2.99 -45.51
CA ALA A 58 -18.64 -3.77 -46.65
C ALA A 58 -18.14 -5.24 -46.55
N PRO A 59 -19.00 -6.25 -46.78
CA PRO A 59 -18.62 -7.68 -46.71
C PRO A 59 -17.44 -8.05 -47.59
N GLU A 60 -17.38 -7.55 -48.83
CA GLU A 60 -16.31 -7.81 -49.77
C GLU A 60 -14.97 -7.25 -49.31
N TYR A 61 -14.99 -6.10 -48.61
CA TYR A 61 -13.79 -5.49 -48.03
C TYR A 61 -13.22 -6.33 -46.89
N ILE A 62 -14.07 -6.84 -46.02
CA ILE A 62 -13.62 -7.74 -44.92
C ILE A 62 -13.09 -9.05 -45.50
N LYS A 63 -13.80 -9.64 -46.45
CA LYS A 63 -13.50 -10.97 -47.00
C LYS A 63 -12.26 -11.01 -47.87
N HIS A 64 -12.04 -10.00 -48.69
CA HIS A 64 -10.96 -9.98 -49.69
C HIS A 64 -9.74 -9.14 -49.34
N ASP A 65 -9.89 -8.16 -48.42
CA ASP A 65 -8.81 -7.27 -48.05
C ASP A 65 -8.37 -7.43 -46.58
N VAL A 66 -9.27 -7.19 -45.63
CA VAL A 66 -8.89 -7.11 -44.22
C VAL A 66 -8.60 -8.48 -43.63
N GLY A 67 -9.46 -9.44 -43.83
CA GLY A 67 -9.32 -10.80 -43.31
C GLY A 67 -8.02 -11.48 -43.75
N PRO A 68 -7.76 -11.61 -45.09
CA PRO A 68 -6.54 -12.24 -45.57
C PRO A 68 -5.26 -11.58 -45.05
N LYS A 69 -5.22 -10.23 -45.06
CA LYS A 69 -4.06 -9.47 -44.54
C LYS A 69 -3.87 -9.67 -43.01
N LEU A 70 -4.95 -9.69 -42.25
CA LEU A 70 -4.90 -9.94 -40.81
C LEU A 70 -4.36 -11.34 -40.50
N TRP A 71 -4.90 -12.38 -41.17
CA TRP A 71 -4.43 -13.76 -40.98
C TRP A 71 -2.98 -13.94 -41.41
N GLN A 72 -2.55 -13.28 -42.48
CA GLN A 72 -1.15 -13.28 -42.90
C GLN A 72 -0.25 -12.59 -41.87
N THR A 73 -0.64 -11.44 -41.36
CA THR A 73 0.13 -10.69 -40.35
C THR A 73 0.23 -11.52 -39.06
N LEU A 74 -0.88 -12.10 -38.57
CA LEU A 74 -0.87 -12.96 -37.40
C LEU A 74 0.00 -14.20 -37.62
N SER A 75 -0.06 -14.83 -38.78
CA SER A 75 0.77 -16.00 -39.08
C SER A 75 2.27 -15.67 -39.08
N LEU A 76 2.65 -14.51 -39.58
CA LEU A 76 4.04 -14.04 -39.53
C LEU A 76 4.50 -13.64 -38.12
N SER A 77 3.56 -13.11 -37.33
CA SER A 77 3.86 -12.66 -35.96
C SER A 77 3.93 -13.83 -34.98
N LEU A 78 3.12 -14.86 -35.15
CA LEU A 78 3.04 -16.03 -34.26
C LEU A 78 3.88 -17.22 -34.75
N GLY A 79 4.48 -17.12 -35.95
CA GLY A 79 5.32 -18.17 -36.51
C GLY A 79 4.56 -19.44 -36.98
N GLU A 80 3.24 -19.40 -36.95
CA GLU A 80 2.35 -20.52 -37.33
C GLU A 80 1.23 -20.03 -38.26
N LYS A 81 0.70 -20.94 -39.13
CA LYS A 81 -0.37 -20.58 -40.03
C LYS A 81 -1.69 -20.32 -39.30
N VAL A 82 -2.06 -19.06 -39.14
CA VAL A 82 -3.30 -18.60 -38.52
C VAL A 82 -4.40 -18.46 -39.58
N SER A 83 -5.58 -18.93 -39.23
CA SER A 83 -6.80 -18.79 -40.03
C SER A 83 -7.99 -18.55 -39.11
N LYS A 84 -9.11 -18.14 -39.69
CA LYS A 84 -10.37 -17.98 -38.95
C LYS A 84 -10.77 -19.20 -38.12
N SER A 85 -10.53 -20.42 -38.64
CA SER A 85 -10.93 -21.66 -38.01
C SER A 85 -10.03 -22.16 -36.89
N ASN A 86 -8.76 -21.76 -36.86
CA ASN A 86 -7.79 -22.24 -35.86
C ASN A 86 -7.30 -21.13 -34.90
N LEU A 87 -7.81 -19.91 -35.02
CA LEU A 87 -7.44 -18.75 -34.22
C LEU A 87 -7.47 -19.02 -32.72
N MET A 88 -8.58 -19.58 -32.21
CA MET A 88 -8.76 -19.87 -30.78
C MET A 88 -7.70 -20.84 -30.25
N ALA A 89 -7.41 -21.89 -31.01
CA ALA A 89 -6.43 -22.91 -30.62
C ALA A 89 -5.00 -22.34 -30.57
N ILE A 90 -4.63 -21.57 -31.56
CA ILE A 90 -3.29 -20.95 -31.64
C ILE A 90 -3.09 -19.91 -30.54
N LEU A 91 -4.06 -19.01 -30.32
CA LEU A 91 -3.95 -18.02 -29.24
C LEU A 91 -3.96 -18.66 -27.82
N ALA A 92 -4.70 -19.75 -27.64
CA ALA A 92 -4.67 -20.52 -26.39
C ALA A 92 -3.31 -21.20 -26.18
N GLN A 93 -2.70 -21.73 -27.24
CA GLN A 93 -1.36 -22.33 -27.20
C GLN A 93 -0.30 -21.31 -26.90
N GLN A 94 -0.33 -20.17 -27.54
CA GLN A 94 0.60 -19.04 -27.28
C GLN A 94 0.49 -18.53 -25.84
N ASN A 95 -0.70 -18.30 -25.34
CA ASN A 95 -0.91 -17.89 -23.93
C ASN A 95 -0.40 -18.95 -22.92
N ARG A 96 -0.42 -20.23 -23.28
CA ARG A 96 0.19 -21.30 -22.48
C ARG A 96 1.71 -21.29 -22.56
N GLN A 97 2.27 -21.02 -23.73
CA GLN A 97 3.72 -20.91 -23.93
C GLN A 97 4.27 -19.68 -23.20
N GLU A 98 3.64 -18.52 -23.33
CA GLU A 98 4.01 -17.31 -22.60
C GLU A 98 3.97 -17.53 -21.09
N LYS A 99 2.90 -18.15 -20.55
CA LYS A 99 2.79 -18.51 -19.13
C LYS A 99 3.85 -19.54 -18.68
N ASN A 100 4.26 -20.45 -19.55
CA ASN A 100 5.29 -21.43 -19.24
C ASN A 100 6.71 -20.81 -19.36
N GLU A 101 6.91 -19.92 -20.33
CA GLU A 101 8.15 -19.14 -20.48
C GLU A 101 8.29 -18.09 -19.36
N GLU A 102 7.22 -17.43 -18.96
CA GLU A 102 7.19 -16.61 -17.74
C GLU A 102 7.52 -17.43 -16.49
N LYS A 103 7.02 -18.67 -16.38
CA LYS A 103 7.37 -19.57 -15.28
C LYS A 103 8.81 -20.10 -15.36
N GLN A 104 9.37 -20.32 -16.54
CA GLN A 104 10.76 -20.79 -16.73
C GLN A 104 11.77 -19.64 -16.76
N ASN A 105 11.46 -18.50 -17.34
CA ASN A 105 12.32 -17.32 -17.36
C ASN A 105 12.34 -16.58 -16.01
N ASN A 106 11.29 -16.67 -15.19
CA ASN A 106 11.34 -16.22 -13.80
C ASN A 106 12.25 -17.06 -12.91
N VAL A 107 12.70 -18.23 -13.36
CA VAL A 107 13.61 -19.11 -12.57
C VAL A 107 15.09 -18.92 -12.90
N THR A 108 15.46 -18.32 -14.05
CA THR A 108 16.89 -18.43 -14.44
C THR A 108 17.60 -17.14 -14.88
N THR A 109 16.95 -15.98 -15.02
CA THR A 109 17.65 -14.81 -15.56
C THR A 109 17.17 -13.47 -14.98
N LYS A 110 17.38 -13.22 -13.69
CA LYS A 110 17.49 -11.86 -13.08
C LYS A 110 17.87 -11.90 -11.59
N ILE A 111 18.80 -12.73 -11.19
CA ILE A 111 19.20 -12.85 -9.76
C ILE A 111 20.41 -11.98 -9.40
N SER A 112 20.94 -11.15 -10.27
CA SER A 112 22.22 -10.49 -9.96
C SER A 112 22.34 -8.98 -10.12
N SER A 113 21.26 -8.24 -10.46
CA SER A 113 21.44 -6.78 -10.60
C SER A 113 20.50 -5.87 -9.79
N ASP A 114 19.37 -6.35 -9.25
CA ASP A 114 18.38 -5.44 -8.67
C ASP A 114 17.74 -5.93 -7.35
N LEU A 115 18.53 -6.54 -6.45
CA LEU A 115 18.05 -6.78 -5.08
C LEU A 115 17.95 -5.43 -4.36
N GLU A 116 16.72 -4.97 -4.14
CA GLU A 116 16.48 -3.75 -3.37
C GLU A 116 16.85 -3.96 -1.90
N PRO A 117 17.74 -3.15 -1.33
CA PRO A 117 18.03 -3.21 0.09
C PRO A 117 16.75 -2.87 0.88
N PRO A 118 16.52 -3.49 2.04
CA PRO A 118 15.35 -3.21 2.88
C PRO A 118 15.46 -1.82 3.51
N VAL A 119 14.99 -0.82 2.78
CA VAL A 119 14.84 0.56 3.23
C VAL A 119 13.40 0.79 3.69
N GLY A 120 13.18 1.66 4.67
CA GLY A 120 11.90 1.81 5.38
C GLY A 120 10.64 1.93 4.50
N LEU A 121 10.67 2.69 3.41
CA LEU A 121 9.57 2.80 2.45
C LEU A 121 9.82 1.91 1.23
N ILE A 122 8.88 1.04 0.90
CA ILE A 122 8.94 0.21 -0.32
C ILE A 122 8.42 1.05 -1.50
N PRO A 123 9.23 1.27 -2.56
CA PRO A 123 8.84 2.02 -3.76
C PRO A 123 7.57 1.47 -4.41
N LEU A 124 6.88 2.31 -5.19
CA LEU A 124 5.61 1.92 -5.85
C LEU A 124 5.81 0.82 -6.88
N ASP A 125 6.92 0.86 -7.60
CA ASP A 125 7.32 -0.08 -8.64
C ASP A 125 8.10 -1.29 -8.13
N SER A 126 8.37 -1.33 -6.81
CA SER A 126 9.09 -2.45 -6.20
C SER A 126 8.32 -3.75 -6.28
N ALA A 127 9.00 -4.80 -6.75
CA ALA A 127 8.47 -6.17 -6.73
C ALA A 127 8.38 -6.77 -5.31
N PHE A 128 8.98 -6.14 -4.30
CA PHE A 128 9.07 -6.67 -2.94
C PHE A 128 7.95 -6.18 -2.00
N TYR A 129 6.97 -5.45 -2.51
CA TYR A 129 5.77 -5.15 -1.73
C TYR A 129 4.85 -6.37 -1.70
N ILE A 130 4.53 -6.82 -0.49
CA ILE A 130 3.56 -7.90 -0.27
C ILE A 130 2.21 -7.30 0.11
N GLU A 131 1.21 -7.57 -0.71
CA GLU A 131 -0.18 -7.22 -0.39
C GLU A 131 -0.72 -8.08 0.75
N ARG A 132 -1.62 -7.51 1.52
CA ARG A 132 -2.28 -8.15 2.67
C ARG A 132 -3.80 -8.14 2.48
N PRO A 133 -4.34 -8.93 1.53
CA PRO A 133 -5.77 -8.97 1.31
C PRO A 133 -6.53 -9.27 2.60
N PRO A 134 -7.68 -8.62 2.87
CA PRO A 134 -8.36 -7.64 1.99
C PRO A 134 -8.01 -6.16 2.28
N ILE A 135 -6.86 -5.88 2.90
CA ILE A 135 -6.52 -4.54 3.43
C ILE A 135 -6.43 -3.51 2.31
N GLU A 136 -5.60 -3.78 1.29
CA GLU A 136 -5.37 -2.85 0.19
C GLU A 136 -6.67 -2.55 -0.57
N SER A 137 -7.44 -3.58 -0.94
CA SER A 137 -8.71 -3.42 -1.67
C SER A 137 -9.73 -2.61 -0.86
N ARG A 138 -9.85 -2.84 0.46
CA ARG A 138 -10.71 -2.04 1.34
C ARG A 138 -10.26 -0.59 1.42
N CYS A 139 -8.96 -0.33 1.49
CA CYS A 139 -8.41 1.02 1.48
C CYS A 139 -8.70 1.74 0.16
N TYR A 140 -8.52 1.05 -0.97
CA TYR A 140 -8.75 1.60 -2.31
C TYR A 140 -10.23 1.90 -2.56
N GLU A 141 -11.12 1.04 -2.09
CA GLU A 141 -12.55 1.28 -2.16
C GLU A 141 -12.97 2.47 -1.29
N GLU A 142 -12.53 2.49 -0.03
CA GLU A 142 -12.92 3.54 0.91
C GLU A 142 -12.43 4.94 0.49
N ILE A 143 -11.18 5.05 0.00
CA ILE A 143 -10.60 6.35 -0.36
C ILE A 143 -11.34 7.04 -1.52
N THR A 144 -12.15 6.31 -2.28
CA THR A 144 -12.97 6.89 -3.35
C THR A 144 -14.27 7.50 -2.84
N ARG A 145 -14.69 7.19 -1.61
CA ARG A 145 -15.92 7.72 -1.02
C ARG A 145 -15.79 9.20 -0.68
N LEU A 146 -16.90 9.91 -0.76
CA LEU A 146 -16.98 11.33 -0.38
C LEU A 146 -16.70 11.49 1.12
N GLY A 147 -15.83 12.43 1.48
CA GLY A 147 -15.49 12.72 2.88
C GLY A 147 -14.81 11.56 3.62
N ALA A 148 -14.19 10.63 2.91
CA ALA A 148 -13.60 9.44 3.52
C ALA A 148 -12.53 9.76 4.57
N LEU A 149 -12.52 8.99 5.66
CA LEU A 149 -11.49 8.99 6.69
C LEU A 149 -10.95 7.57 6.87
N ILE A 150 -9.66 7.38 6.65
CA ILE A 150 -8.97 6.09 6.83
C ILE A 150 -7.87 6.26 7.86
N ARG A 151 -7.84 5.35 8.84
CA ARG A 151 -6.82 5.32 9.89
C ARG A 151 -5.99 4.06 9.73
N ILE A 152 -4.68 4.22 9.55
CA ILE A 152 -3.74 3.12 9.42
C ILE A 152 -2.91 3.04 10.69
N LYS A 153 -3.11 1.97 11.44
CA LYS A 153 -2.40 1.69 12.70
C LYS A 153 -1.57 0.42 12.58
N ALA A 154 -0.37 0.43 13.09
CA ALA A 154 0.47 -0.74 13.34
C ALA A 154 1.72 -0.33 14.11
N PRO A 155 2.44 -1.26 14.74
CA PRO A 155 3.78 -1.02 15.26
C PRO A 155 4.75 -0.40 14.24
N SER A 156 5.91 0.05 14.72
CA SER A 156 6.94 0.60 13.84
C SER A 156 7.39 -0.41 12.79
N GLN A 157 7.69 0.06 11.56
CA GLN A 157 8.24 -0.76 10.46
C GLN A 157 7.33 -1.89 9.94
N MET A 158 6.02 -1.79 10.16
CA MET A 158 5.01 -2.72 9.63
C MET A 158 4.52 -2.37 8.21
N GLY A 159 5.03 -1.31 7.58
CA GLY A 159 4.68 -0.92 6.20
C GLY A 159 3.53 0.09 6.07
N LYS A 160 3.15 0.80 7.14
CA LYS A 160 2.08 1.83 7.13
C LYS A 160 2.26 2.89 6.04
N THR A 161 3.45 3.51 6.00
CA THR A 161 3.77 4.54 5.00
C THR A 161 3.76 3.98 3.58
N SER A 162 4.20 2.73 3.37
CA SER A 162 4.16 2.07 2.06
C SER A 162 2.72 1.86 1.58
N LEU A 163 1.79 1.46 2.46
CA LEU A 163 0.37 1.38 2.13
C LEU A 163 -0.21 2.77 1.81
N MET A 164 0.07 3.77 2.65
CA MET A 164 -0.38 5.14 2.44
C MET A 164 0.04 5.68 1.06
N VAL A 165 1.31 5.51 0.68
CA VAL A 165 1.82 5.97 -0.62
C VAL A 165 1.14 5.25 -1.78
N ARG A 166 0.83 3.96 -1.65
CA ARG A 166 0.06 3.20 -2.65
C ARG A 166 -1.37 3.69 -2.78
N MET A 167 -2.02 4.00 -1.67
CA MET A 167 -3.36 4.62 -1.70
C MET A 167 -3.34 5.95 -2.46
N LEU A 168 -2.35 6.82 -2.18
CA LEU A 168 -2.20 8.09 -2.89
C LEU A 168 -1.94 7.91 -4.40
N ALA A 169 -1.15 6.90 -4.77
CA ALA A 169 -0.91 6.56 -6.17
C ALA A 169 -2.19 6.02 -6.85
N HIS A 170 -2.92 5.14 -6.16
CA HIS A 170 -4.18 4.58 -6.64
C HIS A 170 -5.21 5.67 -6.98
N THR A 171 -5.37 6.68 -6.11
CA THR A 171 -6.32 7.77 -6.35
C THR A 171 -5.95 8.60 -7.58
N LYS A 172 -4.66 8.78 -7.88
CA LYS A 172 -4.22 9.49 -9.10
C LYS A 172 -4.49 8.71 -10.38
N GLN A 173 -4.41 7.37 -10.32
CA GLN A 173 -4.58 6.51 -11.50
C GLN A 173 -6.05 6.28 -11.86
N HIS A 174 -6.94 6.22 -10.88
CA HIS A 174 -8.36 5.90 -11.08
C HIS A 174 -9.25 7.11 -11.34
N HIS A 175 -8.69 8.32 -11.34
CA HIS A 175 -9.32 9.52 -11.83
C HIS A 175 -8.49 10.13 -12.98
N PRO A 176 -8.35 9.41 -14.13
CA PRO A 176 -7.68 9.96 -15.30
C PRO A 176 -8.50 11.13 -15.85
N TYR A 177 -7.79 12.09 -16.40
CA TYR A 177 -8.34 13.27 -17.07
C TYR A 177 -9.35 12.90 -18.18
N SER A 178 -10.63 12.76 -17.84
CA SER A 178 -11.70 12.69 -18.83
C SER A 178 -12.80 13.67 -18.39
N GLY A 179 -12.90 14.72 -19.11
CA GLY A 179 -13.79 15.90 -19.19
C GLY A 179 -14.71 16.29 -18.04
N ASP A 180 -15.35 15.36 -17.33
CA ASP A 180 -16.36 15.64 -16.31
C ASP A 180 -16.05 15.08 -14.91
N ILE A 181 -14.86 14.46 -14.72
CA ILE A 181 -14.47 13.89 -13.43
C ILE A 181 -13.58 14.90 -12.68
N PRO A 182 -13.87 15.24 -11.41
CA PRO A 182 -13.07 16.19 -10.66
C PRO A 182 -11.62 15.70 -10.50
N ARG A 183 -10.67 16.60 -10.72
CA ARG A 183 -9.23 16.32 -10.58
C ARG A 183 -8.89 15.92 -9.15
N THR A 184 -8.02 14.92 -8.97
CA THR A 184 -7.56 14.50 -7.64
C THR A 184 -6.18 15.06 -7.34
N TYR A 185 -6.06 15.73 -6.22
CA TYR A 185 -4.82 16.24 -5.65
C TYR A 185 -4.46 15.44 -4.42
N THR A 186 -3.19 15.13 -4.24
CA THR A 186 -2.72 14.37 -3.09
C THR A 186 -1.63 15.12 -2.35
N VAL A 187 -1.76 15.22 -1.05
CA VAL A 187 -0.77 15.81 -0.15
C VAL A 187 -0.42 14.78 0.92
N ALA A 188 0.85 14.42 1.03
CA ALA A 188 1.38 13.66 2.15
C ALA A 188 2.17 14.61 3.06
N LEU A 189 1.79 14.70 4.32
CA LEU A 189 2.45 15.50 5.33
C LEU A 189 2.98 14.60 6.44
N ASN A 190 4.30 14.58 6.59
CA ASN A 190 4.95 13.89 7.70
C ASN A 190 5.14 14.88 8.85
N LEU A 191 4.48 14.62 9.99
CA LEU A 191 4.46 15.53 11.11
C LEU A 191 5.82 15.60 11.87
N GLN A 192 6.67 14.61 11.72
CA GLN A 192 8.05 14.69 12.24
C GLN A 192 8.95 15.71 11.51
N GLN A 193 8.50 16.23 10.36
CA GLN A 193 9.23 17.27 9.63
C GLN A 193 9.00 18.68 10.23
N ALA A 194 8.07 18.84 11.14
CA ALA A 194 7.84 20.09 11.84
C ALA A 194 8.93 20.34 12.87
N ASP A 195 9.44 21.56 12.90
CA ASP A 195 10.37 21.99 13.94
C ASP A 195 9.72 21.95 15.32
N ARG A 196 10.48 21.66 16.37
CA ARG A 196 9.96 21.60 17.75
C ARG A 196 9.21 22.88 18.16
N ALA A 197 9.65 24.04 17.67
CA ALA A 197 9.02 25.32 17.96
C ALA A 197 7.59 25.44 17.41
N VAL A 198 7.22 24.62 16.43
CA VAL A 198 5.86 24.54 15.86
C VAL A 198 4.88 23.92 16.87
N PHE A 199 5.34 22.97 17.67
CA PHE A 199 4.52 22.30 18.67
C PHE A 199 4.42 23.06 20.02
N ASN A 200 4.96 24.24 20.14
CA ASN A 200 4.84 25.03 21.38
C ASN A 200 3.49 25.74 21.51
N ASP A 201 2.75 25.88 20.43
CA ASP A 201 1.54 26.70 20.36
C ASP A 201 0.64 26.19 19.22
N LEU A 202 -0.66 26.07 19.50
CA LEU A 202 -1.65 25.60 18.54
C LEU A 202 -1.74 26.50 17.30
N ASP A 203 -1.63 27.83 17.47
CA ASP A 203 -1.69 28.79 16.37
C ASP A 203 -0.52 28.57 15.40
N LYS A 204 0.68 28.44 15.94
CA LYS A 204 1.87 28.16 15.12
C LYS A 204 1.78 26.82 14.41
N PHE A 205 1.25 25.81 15.09
CA PHE A 205 1.08 24.48 14.52
C PHE A 205 0.07 24.49 13.36
N LEU A 206 -1.08 25.14 13.53
CA LEU A 206 -2.11 25.18 12.48
C LEU A 206 -1.69 26.08 11.30
N ARG A 207 -0.97 27.19 11.54
CA ARG A 207 -0.36 27.99 10.45
C ARG A 207 0.66 27.18 9.66
N TRP A 208 1.58 26.50 10.34
CA TRP A 208 2.55 25.60 9.70
C TRP A 208 1.85 24.49 8.89
N PHE A 209 0.80 23.92 9.46
CA PHE A 209 -0.01 22.88 8.81
C PHE A 209 -0.63 23.40 7.50
N CYS A 210 -1.34 24.52 7.54
CA CYS A 210 -1.91 25.17 6.36
C CYS A 210 -0.83 25.53 5.32
N ALA A 211 0.25 26.20 5.75
CA ALA A 211 1.33 26.61 4.86
C ALA A 211 2.03 25.43 4.18
N SER A 212 2.21 24.32 4.90
CA SER A 212 2.82 23.11 4.36
C SER A 212 1.95 22.46 3.28
N ILE A 213 0.63 22.45 3.46
CA ILE A 213 -0.33 21.95 2.46
C ILE A 213 -0.34 22.85 1.23
N THR A 214 -0.46 24.18 1.43
CA THR A 214 -0.44 25.19 0.37
C THR A 214 0.77 25.06 -0.52
N ARG A 215 1.98 24.95 0.12
CA ARG A 215 3.24 24.76 -0.59
C ARG A 215 3.27 23.47 -1.42
N LYS A 216 2.76 22.37 -0.87
CA LYS A 216 2.71 21.07 -1.59
C LYS A 216 1.70 21.07 -2.74
N LEU A 217 0.66 21.87 -2.66
CA LEU A 217 -0.31 22.10 -3.73
C LEU A 217 0.17 23.13 -4.76
N HIS A 218 1.30 23.82 -4.50
CA HIS A 218 1.82 24.91 -5.32
C HIS A 218 0.83 26.07 -5.49
N LEU A 219 0.03 26.37 -4.46
CA LEU A 219 -0.90 27.47 -4.47
C LEU A 219 -0.19 28.79 -4.10
N PRO A 220 -0.62 29.94 -4.64
CA PRO A 220 0.07 31.22 -4.46
C PRO A 220 -0.28 31.95 -3.16
N HIS A 221 -1.06 31.34 -2.26
CA HIS A 221 -1.59 31.99 -1.06
C HIS A 221 -0.59 32.05 0.07
N GLN A 222 -0.72 33.09 0.89
CA GLN A 222 -0.05 33.21 2.19
C GLN A 222 -1.10 33.01 3.29
N VAL A 223 -0.76 32.19 4.28
CA VAL A 223 -1.69 31.83 5.37
C VAL A 223 -2.09 33.07 6.17
N GLU A 224 -1.15 34.01 6.33
CA GLU A 224 -1.31 35.25 7.09
C GLU A 224 -2.44 36.14 6.54
N ASP A 225 -2.68 36.12 5.24
CA ASP A 225 -3.72 36.94 4.60
C ASP A 225 -5.14 36.48 4.96
N TYR A 226 -5.29 35.26 5.42
CA TYR A 226 -6.57 34.62 5.78
C TYR A 226 -6.72 34.45 7.30
N TRP A 227 -5.73 34.85 8.11
CA TRP A 227 -5.72 34.59 9.54
C TRP A 227 -6.16 35.82 10.33
N SER A 228 -7.38 35.76 10.89
CA SER A 228 -7.96 36.86 11.65
C SER A 228 -7.70 36.71 13.14
N GLU A 229 -7.29 37.79 13.80
CA GLU A 229 -7.12 37.87 15.25
C GLU A 229 -8.47 37.72 16.00
N THR A 230 -9.60 37.96 15.31
CA THR A 230 -10.93 37.85 15.91
C THR A 230 -11.33 36.41 16.16
N PHE A 231 -10.82 35.49 15.37
CA PHE A 231 -11.19 34.07 15.46
C PHE A 231 -10.06 33.27 16.11
N GLY A 232 -10.44 32.16 16.78
CA GLY A 232 -9.46 31.22 17.30
C GLY A 232 -8.78 30.40 16.17
N SER A 233 -7.63 29.81 16.48
CA SER A 233 -6.78 29.11 15.51
C SER A 233 -7.48 28.00 14.75
N LYS A 234 -8.39 27.24 15.40
CA LYS A 234 -9.19 26.20 14.71
C LYS A 234 -10.14 26.78 13.67
N SER A 235 -10.83 27.87 14.02
CA SER A 235 -11.75 28.54 13.10
C SER A 235 -11.00 29.16 11.92
N ASN A 236 -9.85 29.78 12.15
CA ASN A 236 -8.98 30.28 11.08
C ASN A 236 -8.50 29.17 10.16
N CYS A 237 -8.08 28.04 10.73
CA CYS A 237 -7.66 26.90 9.94
C CYS A 237 -8.81 26.33 9.08
N THR A 238 -10.02 26.21 9.65
CA THR A 238 -11.22 25.77 8.90
C THR A 238 -11.56 26.75 7.78
N ALA A 239 -11.62 28.06 8.08
CA ALA A 239 -11.89 29.09 7.08
C ALA A 239 -10.82 29.07 5.96
N TYR A 240 -9.55 28.86 6.27
CA TYR A 240 -8.49 28.72 5.26
C TYR A 240 -8.73 27.55 4.31
N PHE A 241 -9.23 26.42 4.81
CA PHE A 241 -9.63 25.30 3.97
C PHE A 241 -10.85 25.64 3.10
N GLU A 242 -11.86 26.31 3.66
CA GLU A 242 -13.12 26.63 2.98
C GLU A 242 -12.96 27.75 1.95
N ASP A 243 -12.19 28.78 2.26
CA ASP A 243 -12.07 29.98 1.43
C ASP A 243 -10.91 29.89 0.41
N CYS A 244 -9.93 29.00 0.67
CA CYS A 244 -8.71 28.95 -0.11
C CYS A 244 -8.42 27.53 -0.65
N LEU A 245 -8.11 26.54 0.21
CA LEU A 245 -7.57 25.27 -0.25
C LEU A 245 -8.57 24.45 -1.07
N LEU A 246 -9.78 24.23 -0.56
CA LEU A 246 -10.78 23.39 -1.22
C LEU A 246 -11.35 24.03 -2.50
N PRO A 247 -11.65 25.35 -2.54
CA PRO A 247 -12.07 26.00 -3.78
C PRO A 247 -11.01 25.99 -4.87
N ASP A 248 -9.74 26.25 -4.53
CA ASP A 248 -8.66 26.34 -5.53
C ASP A 248 -8.24 24.96 -6.07
N VAL A 249 -8.35 23.92 -5.23
CA VAL A 249 -8.19 22.54 -5.68
C VAL A 249 -9.24 22.21 -6.75
N ASN A 250 -10.46 22.76 -6.62
CA ASN A 250 -11.57 22.50 -7.54
C ASN A 250 -11.70 21.03 -7.94
N GLY A 251 -11.68 20.16 -6.94
CA GLY A 251 -11.64 18.70 -7.12
C GLY A 251 -11.48 17.97 -5.80
N VAL A 252 -10.94 16.79 -5.85
CA VAL A 252 -10.72 15.95 -4.68
C VAL A 252 -9.33 16.22 -4.07
N LEU A 253 -9.30 16.56 -2.78
CA LEU A 253 -8.07 16.65 -1.99
C LEU A 253 -7.92 15.42 -1.09
N VAL A 254 -6.90 14.60 -1.34
CA VAL A 254 -6.51 13.51 -0.44
C VAL A 254 -5.35 13.99 0.43
N LEU A 255 -5.61 14.23 1.70
CA LEU A 255 -4.65 14.66 2.69
C LEU A 255 -4.22 13.47 3.56
N ALA A 256 -2.99 13.06 3.44
CA ALA A 256 -2.40 11.98 4.23
C ALA A 256 -1.45 12.56 5.29
N LEU A 257 -1.74 12.25 6.55
CA LEU A 257 -0.96 12.65 7.72
C LEU A 257 -0.18 11.44 8.22
N ASP A 258 1.14 11.47 8.03
CA ASP A 258 2.04 10.41 8.49
C ASP A 258 2.76 10.82 9.79
N GLN A 259 3.09 9.83 10.61
CA GLN A 259 3.75 10.02 11.92
C GLN A 259 2.94 10.92 12.87
N VAL A 260 1.64 10.69 12.94
CA VAL A 260 0.71 11.45 13.78
C VAL A 260 1.03 11.27 15.28
N ASP A 261 1.78 10.23 15.61
CA ASP A 261 2.31 9.98 16.96
C ASP A 261 3.09 11.16 17.54
N GLU A 262 3.71 12.01 16.69
CA GLU A 262 4.41 13.20 17.13
C GLU A 262 3.48 14.17 17.86
N VAL A 263 2.23 14.31 17.39
CA VAL A 263 1.25 15.19 18.02
C VAL A 263 0.82 14.66 19.40
N PHE A 264 0.83 13.33 19.62
CA PHE A 264 0.48 12.75 20.92
C PHE A 264 1.45 13.14 22.04
N LEU A 265 2.66 13.61 21.70
CA LEU A 265 3.63 14.11 22.66
C LEU A 265 3.28 15.52 23.17
N HIS A 266 2.27 16.18 22.54
CA HIS A 266 1.82 17.54 22.82
C HIS A 266 0.32 17.57 23.13
N PRO A 267 -0.13 17.16 24.33
CA PRO A 267 -1.55 16.97 24.66
C PRO A 267 -2.43 18.21 24.44
N GLU A 268 -1.87 19.41 24.69
CA GLU A 268 -2.55 20.71 24.51
C GLU A 268 -2.84 21.05 23.04
N ILE A 269 -2.05 20.51 22.09
CA ILE A 269 -2.28 20.63 20.65
C ILE A 269 -3.13 19.48 20.16
N ALA A 270 -2.88 18.28 20.67
CA ALA A 270 -3.49 17.04 20.21
C ALA A 270 -5.03 17.07 20.31
N ASP A 271 -5.57 17.50 21.46
CA ASP A 271 -7.01 17.54 21.68
C ASP A 271 -7.71 18.46 20.66
N ASP A 272 -7.17 19.66 20.47
CA ASP A 272 -7.73 20.64 19.55
C ASP A 272 -7.54 20.24 18.08
N PHE A 273 -6.38 19.72 17.71
CA PHE A 273 -6.08 19.29 16.35
C PHE A 273 -6.94 18.09 15.92
N PHE A 274 -7.05 17.10 16.77
CA PHE A 274 -7.86 15.93 16.45
C PHE A 274 -9.35 16.24 16.48
N THR A 275 -9.81 17.11 17.37
CA THR A 275 -11.18 17.64 17.34
C THR A 275 -11.46 18.35 16.02
N LEU A 276 -10.52 19.14 15.49
CA LEU A 276 -10.63 19.81 14.21
C LEU A 276 -10.77 18.82 13.05
N LEU A 277 -9.91 17.80 12.98
CA LEU A 277 -10.01 16.75 11.95
C LEU A 277 -11.34 15.98 12.04
N ARG A 278 -11.83 15.75 13.25
CA ARG A 278 -13.14 15.13 13.48
C ARG A 278 -14.29 16.00 12.96
N SER A 279 -14.27 17.30 13.23
CA SER A 279 -15.31 18.21 12.75
C SER A 279 -15.38 18.25 11.21
N TRP A 280 -14.26 18.26 10.53
CA TRP A 280 -14.22 18.21 9.06
C TRP A 280 -14.82 16.93 8.48
N TYR A 281 -14.56 15.80 9.13
CA TYR A 281 -15.20 14.52 8.75
C TYR A 281 -16.72 14.57 8.96
N GLU A 282 -17.20 15.17 10.05
CA GLU A 282 -18.64 15.33 10.33
C GLU A 282 -19.31 16.30 9.38
N GLU A 283 -18.67 17.43 9.05
CA GLU A 283 -19.15 18.37 8.02
C GLU A 283 -19.32 17.68 6.66
N ALA A 284 -18.40 16.79 6.28
CA ALA A 284 -18.54 16.01 5.06
C ALA A 284 -19.75 15.06 5.07
N ALA A 285 -20.15 14.56 6.26
CA ALA A 285 -21.26 13.64 6.43
C ALA A 285 -22.63 14.35 6.55
N TYR A 286 -22.65 15.51 7.23
CA TYR A 286 -23.89 16.23 7.58
C TYR A 286 -24.07 17.54 6.81
N GLY A 287 -23.07 17.96 6.05
CA GLY A 287 -23.05 19.24 5.37
C GLY A 287 -24.32 19.50 4.60
N ASP A 288 -24.89 20.67 4.81
CA ASP A 288 -26.15 21.12 4.20
C ASP A 288 -26.06 20.96 2.68
N SER A 289 -27.13 20.46 2.08
CA SER A 289 -27.23 20.06 0.67
C SER A 289 -26.86 21.16 -0.37
N GLY A 290 -26.33 22.28 0.07
CA GLY A 290 -25.86 23.40 -0.75
C GLY A 290 -24.32 23.61 -0.80
N ASN A 291 -23.53 23.10 0.14
CA ASN A 291 -22.09 23.30 0.17
C ASN A 291 -21.35 21.98 0.44
N CYS A 292 -21.00 21.27 -0.63
CA CYS A 292 -20.35 19.97 -0.56
C CYS A 292 -18.80 20.06 -0.50
N LEU A 293 -18.20 21.17 -0.11
CA LEU A 293 -16.75 21.37 -0.13
C LEU A 293 -16.01 20.28 0.67
N TRP A 294 -16.47 20.02 1.90
CA TRP A 294 -15.86 19.02 2.78
C TRP A 294 -15.96 17.58 2.25
N GLN A 295 -16.98 17.30 1.41
CA GLN A 295 -17.08 16.01 0.72
C GLN A 295 -15.94 15.76 -0.26
N ASN A 296 -15.24 16.81 -0.68
CA ASN A 296 -14.05 16.71 -1.52
C ASN A 296 -12.76 16.45 -0.73
N LEU A 297 -12.76 16.60 0.58
CA LEU A 297 -11.63 16.22 1.43
C LEU A 297 -11.67 14.72 1.78
N ARG A 298 -10.56 14.04 1.65
CA ARG A 298 -10.33 12.69 2.15
C ARG A 298 -9.13 12.71 3.07
N LEU A 299 -9.27 12.07 4.21
CA LEU A 299 -8.22 12.03 5.22
C LEU A 299 -7.64 10.63 5.36
N ILE A 300 -6.31 10.53 5.38
CA ILE A 300 -5.57 9.33 5.78
C ILE A 300 -4.74 9.71 7.01
N ILE A 301 -4.96 9.04 8.13
CA ILE A 301 -4.23 9.25 9.38
C ILE A 301 -3.38 8.01 9.66
N VAL A 302 -2.06 8.18 9.75
CA VAL A 302 -1.10 7.08 9.96
C VAL A 302 -0.42 7.26 11.32
N HIS A 303 -0.57 6.27 12.18
CA HIS A 303 0.03 6.29 13.53
C HIS A 303 0.52 4.90 13.95
N SER A 304 1.46 4.87 14.90
CA SER A 304 2.07 3.63 15.41
C SER A 304 1.51 3.20 16.76
N THR A 305 1.07 4.15 17.56
CA THR A 305 0.66 3.93 18.94
C THR A 305 -0.84 3.77 19.07
N GLU A 306 -1.27 3.10 20.14
CA GLU A 306 -2.62 3.32 20.64
C GLU A 306 -2.76 4.77 21.10
N VAL A 307 -3.96 5.32 20.92
CA VAL A 307 -4.28 6.65 21.42
C VAL A 307 -4.41 6.55 22.96
N TYR A 308 -3.35 6.95 23.65
CA TYR A 308 -3.28 6.86 25.12
C TYR A 308 -3.34 8.24 25.81
N ILE A 309 -3.49 9.31 25.04
CA ILE A 309 -3.81 10.63 25.58
C ILE A 309 -5.30 10.68 25.93
N PRO A 310 -5.70 11.41 26.97
CA PRO A 310 -7.08 11.53 27.39
C PRO A 310 -7.89 12.40 26.40
N LEU A 311 -8.04 11.90 25.16
CA LEU A 311 -8.92 12.49 24.17
C LEU A 311 -10.37 12.11 24.48
N ASP A 312 -11.26 13.07 24.36
CA ASP A 312 -12.69 12.76 24.33
C ASP A 312 -13.00 11.91 23.08
N ILE A 313 -13.36 10.64 23.33
CA ILE A 313 -13.64 9.66 22.27
C ILE A 313 -14.65 10.21 21.25
N ASN A 314 -15.62 11.00 21.71
CA ASN A 314 -16.66 11.56 20.83
C ASN A 314 -16.16 12.72 19.96
N LYS A 315 -15.04 13.34 20.32
CA LYS A 315 -14.42 14.45 19.59
C LYS A 315 -13.20 14.04 18.77
N SER A 316 -12.75 12.82 18.94
CA SER A 316 -11.54 12.31 18.28
C SER A 316 -11.85 11.62 16.94
N PRO A 317 -11.01 11.75 15.90
CA PRO A 317 -11.17 11.02 14.64
C PRO A 317 -10.87 9.52 14.80
N PHE A 318 -10.35 9.07 15.95
CA PHE A 318 -9.88 7.69 16.12
C PHE A 318 -10.99 6.66 16.39
N ASN A 319 -12.25 7.07 16.48
CA ASN A 319 -13.40 6.17 16.61
C ASN A 319 -14.34 6.18 15.39
N VAL A 320 -13.97 6.88 14.32
CA VAL A 320 -14.77 7.00 13.08
C VAL A 320 -13.97 6.63 11.85
N GLY A 321 -14.66 6.55 10.72
CA GLY A 321 -14.05 6.16 9.45
C GLY A 321 -13.57 4.71 9.43
N LEU A 322 -12.81 4.34 8.40
CA LEU A 322 -12.26 3.00 8.24
C LEU A 322 -11.00 2.83 9.09
N ALA A 323 -11.02 1.90 10.03
CA ALA A 323 -9.85 1.49 10.81
C ALA A 323 -9.13 0.33 10.12
N ILE A 324 -7.85 0.51 9.85
CA ILE A 324 -6.94 -0.50 9.29
C ILE A 324 -5.83 -0.76 10.30
N GLU A 325 -5.71 -2.00 10.71
CA GLU A 325 -4.59 -2.47 11.53
C GLU A 325 -3.75 -3.47 10.73
N LEU A 326 -2.48 -3.11 10.47
CA LEU A 326 -1.59 -3.97 9.71
C LEU A 326 -1.07 -5.10 10.60
N GLN A 327 -1.31 -6.32 10.14
CA GLN A 327 -0.80 -7.53 10.79
C GLN A 327 0.61 -7.88 10.28
N THR A 328 1.30 -8.76 11.00
CA THR A 328 2.52 -9.43 10.52
C THR A 328 2.23 -10.28 9.29
N PHE A 329 3.25 -10.62 8.53
CA PHE A 329 3.11 -11.52 7.37
C PHE A 329 2.75 -12.94 7.81
N THR A 330 1.85 -13.57 7.08
CA THR A 330 1.59 -15.01 7.19
C THR A 330 2.75 -15.81 6.60
N GLN A 331 2.76 -17.13 6.85
CA GLN A 331 3.77 -18.01 6.25
C GLN A 331 3.74 -17.96 4.71
N GLU A 332 2.54 -17.91 4.11
CA GLU A 332 2.37 -17.82 2.66
C GLU A 332 2.94 -16.51 2.10
N GLN A 333 2.76 -15.40 2.83
CA GLN A 333 3.32 -14.10 2.45
C GLN A 333 4.85 -14.07 2.58
N VAL A 334 5.40 -14.75 3.58
CA VAL A 334 6.86 -14.91 3.72
C VAL A 334 7.43 -15.78 2.60
N ILE A 335 6.73 -16.84 2.20
CA ILE A 335 7.11 -17.68 1.06
C ILE A 335 7.07 -16.88 -0.25
N ASP A 336 6.01 -16.11 -0.49
CA ASP A 336 5.90 -15.25 -1.68
C ASP A 336 7.06 -14.24 -1.73
N LEU A 337 7.35 -13.57 -0.61
CA LEU A 337 8.49 -12.64 -0.54
C LEU A 337 9.83 -13.35 -0.76
N ALA A 338 10.04 -14.55 -0.18
CA ALA A 338 11.24 -15.33 -0.39
C ALA A 338 11.43 -15.70 -1.88
N GLN A 339 10.36 -16.11 -2.56
CA GLN A 339 10.39 -16.41 -3.99
C GLN A 339 10.74 -15.17 -4.82
N ARG A 340 10.28 -13.99 -4.47
CA ARG A 340 10.64 -12.72 -5.12
C ARG A 340 12.12 -12.38 -4.94
N TYR A 341 12.73 -12.78 -3.82
CA TYR A 341 14.16 -12.73 -3.59
C TYR A 341 14.95 -13.89 -4.26
N GLY A 342 14.26 -14.77 -5.01
CA GLY A 342 14.89 -15.95 -5.65
C GLY A 342 15.25 -17.07 -4.67
N LEU A 343 14.63 -17.08 -3.49
CA LEU A 343 14.88 -18.09 -2.45
C LEU A 343 13.74 -19.11 -2.41
N ASN A 344 14.11 -20.38 -2.31
CA ASN A 344 13.19 -21.50 -2.06
C ASN A 344 13.47 -22.05 -0.66
N LEU A 345 12.74 -21.52 0.33
CA LEU A 345 12.89 -21.95 1.72
C LEU A 345 12.26 -23.35 1.92
N LEU A 346 12.99 -24.23 2.60
CA LEU A 346 12.43 -25.48 3.10
C LEU A 346 11.44 -25.19 4.25
N GLU A 347 10.53 -26.11 4.53
CA GLU A 347 9.56 -25.96 5.61
C GLU A 347 10.23 -25.72 6.98
N SER A 348 11.32 -26.44 7.25
CA SER A 348 12.14 -26.25 8.46
C SER A 348 12.81 -24.87 8.52
N GLU A 349 13.23 -24.33 7.38
CA GLU A 349 13.87 -23.01 7.27
C GLU A 349 12.84 -21.91 7.47
N LEU A 350 11.65 -22.04 6.87
CA LEU A 350 10.53 -21.15 7.08
C LEU A 350 10.11 -21.13 8.55
N SER A 351 9.97 -22.30 9.17
CA SER A 351 9.61 -22.42 10.60
C SER A 351 10.64 -21.73 11.50
N ALA A 352 11.93 -21.89 11.24
CA ALA A 352 13.00 -21.24 12.01
C ALA A 352 12.98 -19.72 11.84
N LEU A 353 12.71 -19.21 10.63
CA LEU A 353 12.57 -17.79 10.37
C LEU A 353 11.33 -17.22 11.06
N MET A 354 10.19 -17.91 10.97
CA MET A 354 8.95 -17.48 11.61
C MET A 354 9.06 -17.51 13.15
N GLU A 355 9.71 -18.50 13.74
CA GLU A 355 10.02 -18.51 15.19
C GLU A 355 10.88 -17.31 15.59
N LEU A 356 11.88 -16.96 14.77
CA LEU A 356 12.79 -15.86 15.06
C LEU A 356 12.10 -14.49 14.98
N VAL A 357 11.36 -14.20 13.89
CA VAL A 357 10.86 -12.85 13.59
C VAL A 357 9.34 -12.73 13.50
N SER A 358 8.59 -13.82 13.69
CA SER A 358 7.10 -13.88 13.76
C SER A 358 6.40 -13.14 12.59
N GLY A 359 6.97 -13.19 11.39
CA GLY A 359 6.41 -12.53 10.21
C GLY A 359 6.50 -10.99 10.23
N HIS A 360 7.28 -10.37 11.11
CA HIS A 360 7.44 -8.92 11.12
C HIS A 360 8.01 -8.43 9.79
N PRO A 361 7.29 -7.58 9.01
CA PRO A 361 7.64 -7.27 7.61
C PRO A 361 9.07 -6.82 7.40
N TYR A 362 9.54 -5.86 8.20
CA TYR A 362 10.90 -5.36 8.10
C TYR A 362 11.96 -6.42 8.44
N LEU A 363 11.73 -7.21 9.51
CA LEU A 363 12.69 -8.24 9.93
C LEU A 363 12.75 -9.40 8.92
N VAL A 364 11.61 -9.79 8.37
CA VAL A 364 11.54 -10.79 7.29
C VAL A 364 12.30 -10.29 6.06
N GLN A 365 12.06 -9.05 5.63
CA GLN A 365 12.70 -8.49 4.45
C GLN A 365 14.22 -8.38 4.62
N GLN A 366 14.71 -7.95 5.80
CA GLN A 366 16.13 -7.94 6.14
C GLN A 366 16.75 -9.33 6.03
N ALA A 367 16.10 -10.35 6.64
CA ALA A 367 16.59 -11.72 6.57
C ALA A 367 16.70 -12.23 5.14
N LEU A 368 15.60 -12.10 4.37
CA LEU A 368 15.55 -12.61 3.00
C LEU A 368 16.52 -11.87 2.07
N TYR A 369 16.73 -10.58 2.25
CA TYR A 369 17.71 -9.82 1.50
C TYR A 369 19.12 -10.36 1.72
N HIS A 370 19.58 -10.52 2.97
CA HIS A 370 20.92 -11.04 3.27
C HIS A 370 21.11 -12.50 2.88
N LEU A 371 20.06 -13.32 2.99
CA LEU A 371 20.09 -14.71 2.49
C LEU A 371 20.23 -14.75 0.96
N ALA A 372 19.51 -13.86 0.24
CA ALA A 372 19.58 -13.76 -1.22
C ALA A 372 20.94 -13.23 -1.70
N GLN A 373 21.54 -12.28 -0.98
CA GLN A 373 22.92 -11.82 -1.23
C GLN A 373 23.98 -12.88 -0.91
N ARG A 374 23.60 -13.94 -0.19
CA ARG A 374 24.50 -14.98 0.33
C ARG A 374 25.54 -14.47 1.33
N ASP A 375 25.27 -13.33 1.96
CA ASP A 375 26.11 -12.76 3.02
C ASP A 375 26.14 -13.65 4.25
N ILE A 376 25.03 -14.37 4.50
CA ILE A 376 24.82 -15.19 5.68
C ILE A 376 23.96 -16.42 5.32
N SER A 377 24.23 -17.55 5.93
CA SER A 377 23.33 -18.70 5.90
C SER A 377 22.23 -18.58 6.97
N LEU A 378 21.10 -19.27 6.80
CA LEU A 378 20.01 -19.21 7.77
C LEU A 378 20.45 -19.65 9.18
N ASN A 379 21.27 -20.69 9.28
CA ASN A 379 21.80 -21.15 10.57
C ASN A 379 22.65 -20.07 11.26
N GLN A 380 23.52 -19.39 10.51
CA GLN A 380 24.31 -18.28 11.03
C GLN A 380 23.41 -17.11 11.43
N LEU A 381 22.40 -16.80 10.61
CA LEU A 381 21.42 -15.75 10.91
C LEU A 381 20.72 -16.02 12.25
N VAL A 382 20.16 -17.22 12.45
CA VAL A 382 19.45 -17.58 13.70
C VAL A 382 20.37 -17.47 14.93
N GLN A 383 21.68 -17.79 14.77
CA GLN A 383 22.66 -17.69 15.85
C GLN A 383 23.10 -16.26 16.13
N THR A 384 23.33 -15.46 15.10
CA THR A 384 23.90 -14.10 15.25
C THR A 384 22.85 -13.01 15.35
N ALA A 385 21.60 -13.25 14.92
CA ALA A 385 20.51 -12.28 14.95
C ALA A 385 20.33 -11.59 16.32
N PRO A 386 20.35 -12.33 17.48
CA PRO A 386 20.18 -11.70 18.78
C PRO A 386 21.50 -11.18 19.37
N THR A 387 22.40 -10.67 18.52
CA THR A 387 23.68 -10.11 18.95
C THR A 387 23.90 -8.70 18.40
N ASP A 388 24.83 -7.96 19.01
CA ASP A 388 25.17 -6.59 18.56
C ASP A 388 25.92 -6.58 17.20
N ALA A 389 26.39 -7.71 16.71
CA ALA A 389 26.99 -7.88 15.40
C ALA A 389 26.02 -8.47 14.35
N GLY A 390 24.79 -8.80 14.75
CA GLY A 390 23.78 -9.36 13.86
C GLY A 390 23.17 -8.35 12.90
N ILE A 391 22.49 -8.84 11.86
CA ILE A 391 21.87 -7.98 10.84
C ILE A 391 20.79 -7.05 11.41
N TYR A 392 20.25 -7.35 12.58
CA TYR A 392 19.22 -6.56 13.26
C TYR A 392 19.76 -5.58 14.31
N SER A 393 21.09 -5.45 14.46
CA SER A 393 21.72 -4.65 15.54
C SER A 393 21.17 -3.22 15.62
N ASN A 394 21.07 -2.50 14.50
CA ASN A 394 20.55 -1.13 14.46
C ASN A 394 19.09 -1.05 14.94
N HIS A 395 18.26 -2.02 14.59
CA HIS A 395 16.87 -2.11 15.01
C HIS A 395 16.78 -2.39 16.52
N LEU A 396 17.55 -3.35 17.00
CA LEU A 396 17.58 -3.75 18.41
C LEU A 396 18.15 -2.64 19.31
N HIS A 397 19.23 -1.98 18.90
CA HIS A 397 19.84 -0.86 19.62
C HIS A 397 18.89 0.33 19.75
N ARG A 398 18.08 0.63 18.73
CA ARG A 398 17.07 1.68 18.83
C ARG A 398 16.04 1.37 19.91
N HIS A 399 15.53 0.14 19.99
CA HIS A 399 14.61 -0.28 21.04
C HIS A 399 15.27 -0.27 22.41
N LEU A 400 16.51 -0.78 22.50
CA LEU A 400 17.26 -0.80 23.75
C LEU A 400 17.45 0.63 24.29
N ARG A 401 17.80 1.61 23.44
CA ARG A 401 17.94 3.00 23.87
C ARG A 401 16.63 3.56 24.42
N ILE A 402 15.50 3.33 23.74
CA ILE A 402 14.19 3.80 24.23
C ILE A 402 13.86 3.16 25.60
N LEU A 403 14.13 1.87 25.77
CA LEU A 403 13.91 1.21 27.05
C LEU A 403 14.82 1.77 28.15
N GLN A 404 16.09 2.09 27.85
CA GLN A 404 17.03 2.70 28.80
C GLN A 404 16.61 4.13 29.20
N GLU A 405 16.01 4.90 28.28
CA GLU A 405 15.45 6.22 28.55
C GLU A 405 14.17 6.18 29.40
N HIS A 406 13.50 4.99 29.45
CA HIS A 406 12.23 4.77 30.17
C HIS A 406 12.30 3.58 31.13
N PRO A 407 12.89 3.71 32.32
CA PRO A 407 13.15 2.59 33.23
C PRO A 407 11.91 1.78 33.63
N GLN A 408 10.75 2.43 33.82
CA GLN A 408 9.49 1.74 34.14
C GLN A 408 9.05 0.83 32.98
N LEU A 409 9.21 1.29 31.73
CA LEU A 409 8.89 0.51 30.54
C LEU A 409 9.83 -0.69 30.39
N ALA A 410 11.12 -0.50 30.66
CA ALA A 410 12.13 -1.56 30.67
C ALA A 410 11.83 -2.64 31.72
N MET A 411 11.55 -2.23 32.99
CA MET A 411 11.18 -3.15 34.05
C MET A 411 9.93 -3.96 33.73
N THR A 412 8.92 -3.31 33.16
CA THR A 412 7.69 -3.99 32.74
C THR A 412 7.96 -4.97 31.62
N TYR A 413 8.79 -4.61 30.64
CA TYR A 413 9.14 -5.50 29.56
C TYR A 413 9.98 -6.70 30.04
N ASP A 414 10.88 -6.51 31.00
CA ASP A 414 11.64 -7.60 31.64
C ASP A 414 10.70 -8.60 32.34
N GLN A 415 9.62 -8.14 32.98
CA GLN A 415 8.59 -9.02 33.53
C GLN A 415 7.91 -9.86 32.45
N VAL A 416 7.58 -9.26 31.29
CA VAL A 416 7.00 -9.97 30.14
C VAL A 416 7.96 -11.02 29.60
N LEU A 417 9.26 -10.69 29.47
CA LEU A 417 10.28 -11.61 28.96
C LEU A 417 10.54 -12.81 29.88
N LYS A 418 10.41 -12.62 31.19
CA LYS A 418 10.60 -13.68 32.21
C LYS A 418 9.39 -14.61 32.34
N SER A 419 8.25 -14.20 31.83
CA SER A 419 7.04 -15.02 31.87
C SER A 419 6.98 -16.01 30.73
N SER A 420 6.67 -17.27 31.03
CA SER A 420 6.40 -18.31 30.04
C SER A 420 4.93 -18.35 29.59
N ILE A 421 4.07 -17.56 30.20
CA ILE A 421 2.63 -17.45 29.90
C ILE A 421 2.26 -15.97 29.68
N PRO A 422 1.15 -15.67 28.97
CA PRO A 422 0.67 -14.32 28.85
C PRO A 422 0.41 -13.68 30.23
N ILE A 423 0.82 -12.42 30.43
CA ILE A 423 0.65 -11.70 31.69
C ILE A 423 -0.09 -10.38 31.51
N GLU A 424 -0.82 -9.98 32.51
CA GLU A 424 -1.40 -8.64 32.59
C GLU A 424 -0.36 -7.66 33.14
N ILE A 425 -0.27 -6.51 32.49
CA ILE A 425 0.55 -5.37 32.90
C ILE A 425 -0.29 -4.09 32.85
N GLU A 426 0.25 -2.99 33.35
CA GLU A 426 -0.42 -1.69 33.26
C GLU A 426 -0.74 -1.36 31.78
N GLN A 427 -2.00 -1.00 31.53
CA GLN A 427 -2.52 -0.82 30.15
C GLN A 427 -1.73 0.20 29.33
N LEU A 428 -1.33 1.33 29.92
CA LEU A 428 -0.53 2.34 29.22
C LEU A 428 0.84 1.78 28.80
N LEU A 429 1.48 0.99 29.65
CA LEU A 429 2.76 0.35 29.35
C LEU A 429 2.59 -0.76 28.30
N ALA A 430 1.48 -1.52 28.37
CA ALA A 430 1.13 -2.51 27.36
C ALA A 430 1.00 -1.85 25.97
N PHE A 431 0.29 -0.74 25.86
CA PHE A 431 0.13 0.00 24.62
C PHE A 431 1.45 0.58 24.09
N LYS A 432 2.29 1.13 24.96
CA LYS A 432 3.62 1.63 24.58
C LYS A 432 4.52 0.51 24.04
N LEU A 433 4.60 -0.63 24.74
CA LEU A 433 5.37 -1.79 24.30
C LEU A 433 4.82 -2.38 23.00
N HIS A 434 3.50 -2.43 22.86
CA HIS A 434 2.85 -2.89 21.64
C HIS A 434 3.13 -1.95 20.45
N SER A 435 3.06 -0.65 20.63
CA SER A 435 3.36 0.33 19.56
C SER A 435 4.81 0.28 19.10
N MET A 436 5.72 -0.07 20.00
CA MET A 436 7.11 -0.37 19.66
C MET A 436 7.27 -1.70 18.91
N GLY A 437 6.26 -2.56 18.91
CA GLY A 437 6.31 -3.90 18.32
C GLY A 437 6.99 -4.94 19.21
N LEU A 438 7.27 -4.63 20.48
CA LEU A 438 7.98 -5.51 21.41
C LEU A 438 7.07 -6.60 22.02
N VAL A 439 5.79 -6.30 22.15
CA VAL A 439 4.78 -7.25 22.63
C VAL A 439 3.58 -7.36 21.70
N THR A 440 2.90 -8.49 21.75
CA THR A 440 1.59 -8.72 21.13
C THR A 440 0.53 -8.75 22.21
N LEU A 441 -0.59 -8.05 21.98
CA LEU A 441 -1.75 -8.05 22.86
C LEU A 441 -2.58 -9.32 22.65
N GLN A 442 -2.96 -9.98 23.75
CA GLN A 442 -3.89 -11.10 23.79
C GLN A 442 -5.00 -10.80 24.81
N GLY A 443 -6.04 -10.11 24.38
CA GLY A 443 -7.02 -9.53 25.28
C GLY A 443 -6.37 -8.49 26.18
N ASN A 444 -6.44 -8.67 27.50
CA ASN A 444 -5.79 -7.79 28.49
C ASN A 444 -4.35 -8.22 28.84
N GLN A 445 -3.88 -9.29 28.26
CA GLN A 445 -2.56 -9.85 28.51
C GLN A 445 -1.59 -9.54 27.35
N VAL A 446 -0.31 -9.65 27.63
CA VAL A 446 0.76 -9.45 26.67
C VAL A 446 1.74 -10.62 26.65
N ILE A 447 2.30 -10.86 25.47
CA ILE A 447 3.43 -11.77 25.23
C ILE A 447 4.50 -11.06 24.43
N PRO A 448 5.77 -11.49 24.45
CA PRO A 448 6.79 -11.01 23.53
C PRO A 448 6.37 -11.26 22.08
N SER A 449 6.61 -10.32 21.19
CA SER A 449 6.12 -10.39 19.80
C SER A 449 6.91 -11.38 18.93
N CYS A 450 8.18 -11.65 19.23
CA CYS A 450 8.99 -12.63 18.48
C CYS A 450 10.18 -13.16 19.28
N GLY A 451 10.73 -14.30 18.82
CA GLY A 451 11.88 -14.96 19.43
C GLY A 451 13.16 -14.12 19.42
N LEU A 452 13.36 -13.26 18.41
CA LEU A 452 14.48 -12.33 18.34
C LEU A 452 14.55 -11.42 19.55
N TYR A 453 13.44 -10.82 19.92
CA TYR A 453 13.38 -9.90 21.06
C TYR A 453 13.54 -10.62 22.39
N CYS A 454 12.95 -11.81 22.54
CA CYS A 454 13.18 -12.65 23.73
C CYS A 454 14.67 -12.92 23.91
N ARG A 455 15.34 -13.38 22.87
CA ARG A 455 16.76 -13.76 22.94
C ARG A 455 17.70 -12.56 23.14
N TYR A 456 17.36 -11.38 22.59
CA TYR A 456 18.22 -10.19 22.69
C TYR A 456 18.05 -9.48 24.03
N PHE A 457 16.81 -9.24 24.47
CA PHE A 457 16.54 -8.37 25.62
C PHE A 457 16.63 -9.08 26.98
N SER A 458 16.44 -10.42 27.07
CA SER A 458 16.39 -11.14 28.35
C SER A 458 17.59 -10.94 29.28
N ASN A 459 18.73 -10.50 28.76
CA ASN A 459 19.93 -10.28 29.57
C ASN A 459 20.48 -8.85 29.47
N ARG A 460 19.69 -7.89 28.96
CA ARG A 460 20.14 -6.51 28.67
C ARG A 460 19.30 -5.41 29.29
N ILE A 461 18.14 -5.81 29.82
CA ILE A 461 17.20 -4.90 30.51
C ILE A 461 16.84 -5.45 31.87
#